data_3cd500bbdd3667b6939a9058cd4bdf96
#
_entry.id   3cd500bbdd3667b6939a9058cd4bdf96
#
_cell.length_a   1.000
_cell.length_b   1.000
_cell.length_c   1.000
_cell.angle_alpha   90.00
_cell.angle_beta   90.00
_cell.angle_gamma   90.00
#
_symmetry.space_group_name_H-M   'P 1'
#
loop_
_entity.id
_entity.type
_entity.pdbx_description
1 polymer ?
#
loop_
_entity_poly.entity_id
_entity_poly.type
_entity_poly.pdbx_seq_one_letter_code
_entity_poly.pdbx_strand_id
1 'polypeptide(L)'
;MTYFTEKVFQQESYPVFAHPGETLAEHIEKCEKYLNRLWQEKDIEGILDRYAEAKFHAVPEAVKDFIRELFREMVFCHDTGKKTPQFQRNKMNNEKAPAESFFDGSTKHAMLSAVIYMDLFYGRIKTQAFT
;
A
#
# COMPACT_ATOMS: atom_id res chain seq x y z
N MET A 1 10.95 -2.74 7.13
CA MET A 1 10.24 -2.43 5.88
C MET A 1 9.32 -3.57 5.50
N THR A 2 8.15 -3.28 5.02
CA THR A 2 7.24 -4.31 4.51
C THR A 2 7.68 -4.75 3.11
N TYR A 3 7.23 -5.94 2.69
CA TYR A 3 7.44 -6.45 1.32
C TYR A 3 7.10 -5.41 0.25
N PHE A 4 6.03 -4.66 0.48
CA PHE A 4 5.57 -3.63 -0.43
C PHE A 4 6.53 -2.44 -0.53
N THR A 5 6.94 -1.90 0.61
CA THR A 5 7.86 -0.75 0.63
C THR A 5 9.20 -1.07 -0.01
N GLU A 6 9.70 -2.30 0.19
CA GLU A 6 10.92 -2.75 -0.48
C GLU A 6 10.78 -2.76 -1.99
N LYS A 7 9.66 -3.26 -2.52
CA LYS A 7 9.42 -3.34 -3.97
C LYS A 7 9.18 -1.99 -4.62
N VAL A 8 8.47 -1.10 -3.93
CA VAL A 8 8.04 0.18 -4.51
C VAL A 8 9.14 1.24 -4.45
N PHE A 9 9.97 1.22 -3.41
CA PHE A 9 10.96 2.29 -3.18
C PHE A 9 12.38 1.99 -3.66
N GLN A 10 12.63 0.80 -4.17
CA GLN A 10 13.98 0.37 -4.60
C GLN A 10 14.59 1.14 -5.78
N GLN A 11 13.84 1.96 -6.51
CA GLN A 11 14.30 2.55 -7.78
C GLN A 11 13.82 3.99 -8.01
N GLU A 12 13.80 4.82 -6.97
CA GLU A 12 13.44 6.22 -7.16
C GLU A 12 14.64 7.05 -7.59
N SER A 13 14.58 7.62 -8.80
CA SER A 13 15.62 8.50 -9.34
C SER A 13 15.42 9.97 -8.95
N TYR A 14 14.28 10.30 -8.34
CA TYR A 14 13.94 11.63 -7.85
C TYR A 14 13.01 11.52 -6.63
N PRO A 15 12.95 12.57 -5.77
CA PRO A 15 12.04 12.56 -4.63
C PRO A 15 10.58 12.47 -5.06
N VAL A 16 9.81 11.58 -4.47
CA VAL A 16 8.37 11.42 -4.69
C VAL A 16 7.63 11.95 -3.47
N PHE A 17 6.67 12.87 -3.67
CA PHE A 17 5.93 13.52 -2.61
C PHE A 17 4.51 12.97 -2.46
N ALA A 18 4.10 12.73 -1.22
CA ALA A 18 2.70 12.42 -0.88
C ALA A 18 1.89 13.70 -0.69
N HIS A 19 2.49 14.70 -0.09
CA HIS A 19 1.96 16.03 0.15
C HIS A 19 3.06 17.07 -0.09
N PRO A 20 2.72 18.35 -0.28
CA PRO A 20 3.74 19.38 -0.33
C PRO A 20 4.65 19.36 0.89
N GLY A 21 5.95 19.19 0.68
CA GLY A 21 6.93 19.12 1.77
C GLY A 21 7.04 17.79 2.50
N GLU A 22 6.29 16.74 2.09
CA GLU A 22 6.36 15.41 2.68
C GLU A 22 6.56 14.37 1.59
N THR A 23 7.65 13.60 1.67
CA THR A 23 7.87 12.50 0.72
C THR A 23 6.90 11.36 0.97
N LEU A 24 6.68 10.54 -0.06
CA LEU A 24 5.84 9.35 0.07
C LEU A 24 6.39 8.37 1.12
N ALA A 25 7.71 8.22 1.20
CA ALA A 25 8.36 7.38 2.21
C ALA A 25 8.08 7.89 3.62
N GLU A 26 8.24 9.19 3.87
CA GLU A 26 7.92 9.81 5.18
C GLU A 26 6.44 9.63 5.54
N HIS A 27 5.57 9.81 4.56
CA HIS A 27 4.15 9.61 4.75
C HIS A 27 3.81 8.16 5.17
N ILE A 28 4.42 7.18 4.49
CA ILE A 28 4.21 5.76 4.83
C ILE A 28 4.75 5.43 6.20
N GLU A 29 5.90 5.98 6.61
CA GLU A 29 6.43 5.80 7.97
C GLU A 29 5.46 6.33 9.04
N LYS A 30 4.85 7.49 8.79
CA LYS A 30 3.81 8.02 9.69
C LYS A 30 2.59 7.12 9.73
N CYS A 31 2.13 6.63 8.59
CA CYS A 31 1.02 5.67 8.51
C CYS A 31 1.33 4.40 9.31
N GLU A 32 2.55 3.89 9.23
CA GLU A 32 2.99 2.72 9.99
C GLU A 32 2.91 2.96 11.50
N LYS A 33 3.39 4.10 11.98
CA LYS A 33 3.33 4.46 13.40
C LYS A 33 1.88 4.52 13.90
N TYR A 34 0.99 5.19 13.15
CA TYR A 34 -0.42 5.28 13.51
C TYR A 34 -1.11 3.92 13.44
N LEU A 35 -0.81 3.12 12.42
CA LEU A 35 -1.37 1.77 12.28
C LEU A 35 -0.96 0.88 13.45
N ASN A 36 0.32 0.90 13.85
CA ASN A 36 0.80 0.11 14.97
C ASN A 36 0.11 0.52 16.29
N ARG A 37 -0.12 1.80 16.48
CA ARG A 37 -0.86 2.30 17.63
C ARG A 37 -2.31 1.82 17.62
N LEU A 38 -3.00 2.00 16.51
CA LEU A 38 -4.39 1.54 16.34
C LEU A 38 -4.52 0.03 16.45
N TRP A 39 -3.52 -0.71 15.95
CA TRP A 39 -3.47 -2.16 16.03
C TRP A 39 -3.60 -2.65 17.47
N GLN A 40 -2.90 -1.99 18.38
CA GLN A 40 -2.97 -2.30 19.82
C GLN A 40 -4.23 -1.73 20.48
N GLU A 41 -4.49 -0.43 20.31
CA GLU A 41 -5.60 0.27 20.97
C GLU A 41 -6.98 -0.26 20.58
N LYS A 42 -7.16 -0.68 19.33
CA LYS A 42 -8.43 -1.15 18.79
C LYS A 42 -8.52 -2.66 18.60
N ASP A 43 -7.51 -3.39 19.00
CA ASP A 43 -7.42 -4.83 18.79
C ASP A 43 -7.73 -5.24 17.33
N ILE A 44 -7.05 -4.60 16.39
CA ILE A 44 -7.29 -4.87 14.96
C ILE A 44 -7.02 -6.34 14.64
N GLU A 45 -6.00 -6.94 15.23
CA GLU A 45 -5.69 -8.35 15.04
C GLU A 45 -6.88 -9.24 15.45
N GLY A 46 -7.45 -9.01 16.61
CA GLY A 46 -8.64 -9.75 17.07
C GLY A 46 -9.84 -9.53 16.16
N ILE A 47 -10.04 -8.33 15.66
CA ILE A 47 -11.13 -8.02 14.70
C ILE A 47 -10.94 -8.82 13.41
N LEU A 48 -9.73 -8.82 12.85
CA LEU A 48 -9.43 -9.56 11.61
C LEU A 48 -9.58 -11.07 11.81
N ASP A 49 -9.12 -11.60 12.95
CA ASP A 49 -9.21 -13.01 13.25
C ASP A 49 -10.66 -13.45 13.39
N ARG A 50 -11.48 -12.70 14.10
CA ARG A 50 -12.92 -12.97 14.22
C ARG A 50 -13.63 -12.89 12.87
N TYR A 51 -13.26 -11.94 12.04
CA TYR A 51 -13.79 -11.83 10.68
C TYR A 51 -13.44 -13.07 9.84
N ALA A 52 -12.18 -13.49 9.88
CA ALA A 52 -11.71 -14.67 9.15
C ALA A 52 -12.45 -15.93 9.59
N GLU A 53 -12.59 -16.17 10.91
CA GLU A 53 -13.33 -17.30 11.45
C GLU A 53 -14.81 -17.29 11.06
N ALA A 54 -15.44 -16.11 11.07
CA ALA A 54 -16.85 -15.98 10.69
C ALA A 54 -17.09 -16.26 9.20
N LYS A 55 -16.12 -15.89 8.34
CA LYS A 55 -16.24 -16.06 6.88
C LYS A 55 -15.84 -17.46 6.40
N PHE A 56 -14.78 -18.01 6.94
CA PHE A 56 -14.13 -19.20 6.37
C PHE A 56 -14.18 -20.43 7.28
N HIS A 57 -14.56 -20.31 8.52
CA HIS A 57 -14.60 -21.35 9.55
C HIS A 57 -13.29 -22.15 9.69
N ALA A 58 -12.85 -22.42 10.90
CA ALA A 58 -11.65 -23.22 11.20
C ALA A 58 -10.40 -22.78 10.39
N VAL A 59 -10.11 -21.49 10.39
CA VAL A 59 -9.02 -20.90 9.60
C VAL A 59 -7.67 -21.24 10.24
N PRO A 60 -6.70 -21.83 9.49
CA PRO A 60 -5.35 -22.05 9.98
C PRO A 60 -4.66 -20.76 10.38
N GLU A 61 -3.75 -20.81 11.36
CA GLU A 61 -3.03 -19.63 11.83
C GLU A 61 -2.20 -18.97 10.72
N ALA A 62 -1.60 -19.75 9.83
CA ALA A 62 -0.86 -19.21 8.68
C ALA A 62 -1.74 -18.34 7.74
N VAL A 63 -3.01 -18.70 7.59
CA VAL A 63 -3.97 -17.92 6.80
C VAL A 63 -4.36 -16.64 7.53
N LYS A 64 -4.55 -16.70 8.85
CA LYS A 64 -4.80 -15.51 9.68
C LYS A 64 -3.63 -14.52 9.58
N ASP A 65 -2.40 -15.00 9.70
CA ASP A 65 -1.19 -14.20 9.55
C ASP A 65 -1.14 -13.52 8.17
N PHE A 66 -1.51 -14.25 7.12
CA PHE A 66 -1.55 -13.73 5.77
C PHE A 66 -2.62 -12.62 5.61
N ILE A 67 -3.81 -12.81 6.19
CA ILE A 67 -4.88 -11.80 6.19
C ILE A 67 -4.43 -10.53 6.92
N ARG A 68 -3.77 -10.66 8.06
CA ARG A 68 -3.20 -9.53 8.82
C ARG A 68 -2.16 -8.77 7.99
N GLU A 69 -1.29 -9.50 7.30
CA GLU A 69 -0.29 -8.92 6.40
C GLU A 69 -0.94 -8.19 5.23
N LEU A 70 -1.93 -8.78 4.58
CA LEU A 70 -2.68 -8.14 3.49
C LEU A 70 -3.31 -6.82 3.94
N PHE A 71 -3.87 -6.79 5.13
CA PHE A 71 -4.46 -5.57 5.69
C PHE A 71 -3.42 -4.47 5.89
N ARG A 72 -2.28 -4.80 6.50
CA ARG A 72 -1.17 -3.85 6.69
C ARG A 72 -0.64 -3.31 5.37
N GLU A 73 -0.40 -4.18 4.42
CA GLU A 73 0.13 -3.80 3.11
C GLU A 73 -0.86 -2.95 2.31
N MET A 74 -2.16 -3.17 2.48
CA MET A 74 -3.20 -2.34 1.88
C MET A 74 -3.10 -0.90 2.39
N VAL A 75 -2.87 -0.71 3.68
CA VAL A 75 -2.68 0.63 4.27
C VAL A 75 -1.44 1.30 3.69
N PHE A 76 -0.32 0.59 3.60
CA PHE A 76 0.93 1.15 3.05
C PHE A 76 0.83 1.44 1.55
N CYS A 77 -0.02 0.71 0.84
CA CYS A 77 -0.18 0.81 -0.62
C CYS A 77 -1.15 1.91 -1.06
N HIS A 78 -1.92 2.49 -0.15
CA HIS A 78 -3.05 3.34 -0.52
C HIS A 78 -2.69 4.56 -1.37
N ASP A 79 -1.48 5.07 -1.25
CA ASP A 79 -1.01 6.28 -1.94
C ASP A 79 0.05 6.01 -3.03
N THR A 80 0.34 4.77 -3.36
CA THR A 80 1.38 4.46 -4.36
C THR A 80 1.08 5.00 -5.75
N GLY A 81 -0.18 5.17 -6.09
CA GLY A 81 -0.57 5.81 -7.34
C GLY A 81 -0.10 7.25 -7.49
N LYS A 82 0.29 7.90 -6.39
CA LYS A 82 0.90 9.23 -6.41
C LYS A 82 2.29 9.25 -7.06
N LYS A 83 2.93 8.11 -7.25
CA LYS A 83 4.26 8.00 -7.88
C LYS A 83 4.25 8.33 -9.37
N THR A 84 3.10 8.42 -10.02
CA THR A 84 3.06 8.76 -11.44
C THR A 84 3.67 10.12 -11.69
N PRO A 85 4.45 10.29 -12.77
CA PRO A 85 5.00 11.59 -13.14
C PRO A 85 3.94 12.69 -13.25
N GLN A 86 2.76 12.35 -13.76
CA GLN A 86 1.64 13.29 -13.85
C GLN A 86 1.19 13.80 -12.49
N PHE A 87 0.98 12.90 -11.53
CA PHE A 87 0.59 13.33 -10.19
C PHE A 87 1.68 14.22 -9.58
N GLN A 88 2.94 13.80 -9.69
CA GLN A 88 4.06 14.55 -9.14
C GLN A 88 4.18 15.95 -9.76
N ARG A 89 4.08 16.07 -11.09
CA ARG A 89 4.15 17.37 -11.74
C ARG A 89 2.91 18.23 -11.51
N ASN A 90 1.72 17.68 -11.67
CA ASN A 90 0.48 18.44 -11.67
C ASN A 90 -0.06 18.75 -10.28
N LYS A 91 0.14 17.86 -9.31
CA LYS A 91 -0.37 18.01 -7.95
C LYS A 91 0.69 18.41 -6.94
N MET A 92 1.92 17.93 -7.12
CA MET A 92 3.03 18.21 -6.19
C MET A 92 3.99 19.29 -6.68
N ASN A 93 3.81 19.80 -7.90
CA ASN A 93 4.72 20.75 -8.55
C ASN A 93 6.18 20.26 -8.52
N ASN A 94 6.37 18.96 -8.69
CA ASN A 94 7.67 18.31 -8.61
C ASN A 94 8.39 18.43 -9.97
N GLU A 95 9.24 19.43 -10.10
CA GLU A 95 9.99 19.70 -11.34
C GLU A 95 10.98 18.60 -11.69
N LYS A 96 11.39 17.76 -10.73
CA LYS A 96 12.30 16.64 -10.96
C LYS A 96 11.61 15.44 -11.58
N ALA A 97 10.27 15.37 -11.53
CA ALA A 97 9.51 14.32 -12.18
C ALA A 97 9.56 14.44 -13.70
N PRO A 98 9.65 13.33 -14.46
CA PRO A 98 9.66 13.36 -15.92
C PRO A 98 8.44 14.07 -16.49
N ALA A 99 8.64 14.84 -17.58
CA ALA A 99 7.56 15.53 -18.26
C ALA A 99 6.68 14.59 -19.09
N GLU A 100 7.27 13.51 -19.58
CA GLU A 100 6.57 12.51 -20.40
C GLU A 100 5.89 11.47 -19.53
N SER A 101 4.67 11.11 -19.90
CA SER A 101 3.91 10.08 -19.22
C SER A 101 3.09 9.29 -20.24
N PHE A 102 2.98 7.98 -19.99
CA PHE A 102 2.12 7.10 -20.77
C PHE A 102 0.64 7.19 -20.35
N PHE A 103 0.34 7.92 -19.30
CA PHE A 103 -1.02 8.09 -18.79
C PHE A 103 -1.66 9.34 -19.37
N ASP A 104 -2.97 9.34 -19.43
CA ASP A 104 -3.82 10.36 -20.06
C ASP A 104 -3.95 11.70 -19.31
N GLY A 105 -3.09 11.98 -18.36
CA GLY A 105 -3.17 13.16 -17.51
C GLY A 105 -4.00 12.96 -16.24
N SER A 106 -4.52 11.77 -16.02
CA SER A 106 -5.30 11.47 -14.81
C SER A 106 -4.44 11.52 -13.55
N THR A 107 -4.96 12.17 -12.52
CA THR A 107 -4.36 12.21 -11.18
C THR A 107 -5.14 11.34 -10.17
N LYS A 108 -5.93 10.40 -10.64
CA LYS A 108 -6.73 9.47 -9.83
C LYS A 108 -5.85 8.39 -9.21
N HIS A 109 -5.11 8.75 -8.19
CA HIS A 109 -4.12 7.87 -7.55
C HIS A 109 -4.71 6.71 -6.77
N ALA A 110 -5.91 6.86 -6.21
CA ALA A 110 -6.51 5.81 -5.37
C ALA A 110 -6.83 4.54 -6.16
N MET A 111 -7.43 4.67 -7.33
CA MET A 111 -7.70 3.53 -8.20
C MET A 111 -6.41 2.86 -8.66
N LEU A 112 -5.44 3.66 -9.08
CA LEU A 112 -4.14 3.13 -9.50
C LEU A 112 -3.41 2.43 -8.35
N SER A 113 -3.48 2.97 -7.14
CA SER A 113 -2.94 2.32 -5.94
C SER A 113 -3.56 0.95 -5.71
N ALA A 114 -4.88 0.82 -5.87
CA ALA A 114 -5.58 -0.46 -5.74
C ALA A 114 -5.13 -1.47 -6.81
N VAL A 115 -4.97 -1.02 -8.05
CA VAL A 115 -4.48 -1.89 -9.15
C VAL A 115 -3.05 -2.36 -8.87
N ILE A 116 -2.17 -1.47 -8.44
CA ILE A 116 -0.79 -1.81 -8.07
C ILE A 116 -0.78 -2.82 -6.92
N TYR A 117 -1.59 -2.60 -5.90
CA TYR A 117 -1.71 -3.54 -4.77
C TYR A 117 -2.14 -4.92 -5.25
N MET A 118 -3.17 -5.01 -6.08
CA MET A 118 -3.65 -6.29 -6.62
C MET A 118 -2.61 -6.99 -7.48
N ASP A 119 -1.89 -6.25 -8.32
CA ASP A 119 -0.83 -6.81 -9.14
C ASP A 119 0.31 -7.40 -8.30
N LEU A 120 0.76 -6.66 -7.30
CA LEU A 120 1.85 -7.09 -6.42
C LEU A 120 1.49 -8.32 -5.58
N PHE A 121 0.25 -8.41 -5.12
CA PHE A 121 -0.17 -9.47 -4.20
C PHE A 121 -0.93 -10.62 -4.86
N TYR A 122 -1.33 -10.49 -6.13
CA TYR A 122 -2.12 -11.50 -6.82
C TYR A 122 -1.47 -12.89 -6.78
N GLY A 123 -0.17 -12.98 -7.06
CA GLY A 123 0.55 -14.24 -7.02
C GLY A 123 0.55 -14.87 -5.63
N ARG A 124 0.73 -14.07 -4.59
CA ARG A 124 0.72 -14.53 -3.19
C ARG A 124 -0.68 -14.99 -2.77
N ILE A 125 -1.71 -14.21 -3.14
CA ILE A 125 -3.12 -14.56 -2.86
C ILE A 125 -3.46 -15.89 -3.53
N LYS A 126 -3.11 -16.06 -4.79
CA LYS A 126 -3.36 -17.29 -5.55
C LYS A 126 -2.66 -18.50 -4.90
N THR A 127 -1.41 -18.34 -4.52
CA THR A 127 -0.65 -19.42 -3.88
C THR A 127 -1.29 -19.83 -2.55
N GLN A 128 -1.67 -18.88 -1.72
CA GLN A 128 -2.30 -19.17 -0.43
C GLN A 128 -3.70 -19.77 -0.57
N ALA A 129 -4.45 -19.36 -1.57
CA ALA A 129 -5.80 -19.86 -1.79
C ALA A 129 -5.85 -21.32 -2.26
N PHE A 130 -4.77 -21.82 -2.88
CA PHE A 130 -4.71 -23.16 -3.46
C PHE A 130 -3.74 -24.12 -2.76
N THR A 131 -3.15 -23.69 -1.66
CA THR A 131 -2.33 -24.55 -0.80
C THR A 131 -3.03 -24.87 0.49
#